data_50612d2c73372aeae47947a339ced7e7
#
_entry.id   50612d2c73372aeae47947a339ced7e7
#
_cell.length_a   1.000
_cell.length_b   1.000
_cell.length_c   1.000
_cell.angle_alpha   90.00
_cell.angle_beta   90.00
_cell.angle_gamma   90.00
#
_symmetry.space_group_name_H-M   'P 1'
#
loop_
_entity.id
_entity.type
_entity.pdbx_description
1 polymer ?
#
loop_
_entity_poly.entity_id
_entity_poly.type
_entity_poly.pdbx_seq_one_letter_code
_entity_poly.pdbx_strand_id
1 'polypeptide(L)'
;MRYLILGCGWVGEFVAKLWLKEGHEVWASTTTDEKYHRLRSDGIFVFTHNFDKSATLPDDLPLDFDYILVSIPASSKSTIEQLTHRFFHVAQLLSTLTYTKIIFLSSTGIYPDVSNEIMEDTFAENELQEKLLLAEKVIGRFPRTHVFRLGGLFGLNRIFAKYFANKICTTGGQPANFIHLEDVASIISLGFVTPLTYATYNVVCPLHPSKKDVIEASAKKYGFDLPSAINDSASFQKIVRSARLQNDLNYTFKYKSPLDF
;
A
#
# COMPACT_ATOMS: atom_id res chain seq x y z
N MET A 1 17.91 12.71 -6.53
CA MET A 1 17.90 11.44 -5.80
C MET A 1 17.53 10.32 -6.76
N ARG A 2 17.99 9.09 -6.48
CA ARG A 2 17.69 7.88 -7.26
C ARG A 2 16.77 6.97 -6.45
N TYR A 3 15.60 6.68 -6.99
CA TYR A 3 14.58 5.86 -6.36
C TYR A 3 14.42 4.51 -7.09
N LEU A 4 14.19 3.44 -6.34
CA LEU A 4 13.80 2.14 -6.88
C LEU A 4 12.40 1.77 -6.39
N ILE A 5 11.51 1.37 -7.30
CA ILE A 5 10.17 0.85 -6.99
C ILE A 5 10.11 -0.62 -7.39
N LEU A 6 10.08 -1.51 -6.42
CA LEU A 6 9.86 -2.92 -6.64
C LEU A 6 8.35 -3.20 -6.63
N GLY A 7 7.81 -3.58 -7.81
CA GLY A 7 6.37 -3.77 -8.01
C GLY A 7 5.63 -2.47 -8.32
N CYS A 8 5.93 -1.86 -9.47
CA CYS A 8 5.28 -0.62 -9.90
C CYS A 8 3.79 -0.84 -10.25
N GLY A 9 2.96 -1.03 -9.22
CA GLY A 9 1.50 -1.13 -9.29
C GLY A 9 0.82 0.23 -9.38
N TRP A 10 -0.44 0.31 -8.95
CA TRP A 10 -1.24 1.54 -8.98
C TRP A 10 -0.67 2.66 -8.10
N VAL A 11 -0.23 2.34 -6.87
CA VAL A 11 0.45 3.29 -5.98
C VAL A 11 1.83 3.63 -6.53
N GLY A 12 2.62 2.61 -6.88
CA GLY A 12 4.00 2.80 -7.36
C GLY A 12 4.08 3.69 -8.60
N GLU A 13 3.14 3.55 -9.54
CA GLU A 13 3.08 4.39 -10.74
C GLU A 13 2.76 5.86 -10.43
N PHE A 14 1.81 6.09 -9.51
CA PHE A 14 1.47 7.46 -9.10
C PHE A 14 2.66 8.14 -8.41
N VAL A 15 3.32 7.43 -7.51
CA VAL A 15 4.50 7.93 -6.80
C VAL A 15 5.68 8.15 -7.76
N ALA A 16 5.92 7.23 -8.71
CA ALA A 16 6.95 7.38 -9.73
C ALA A 16 6.78 8.67 -10.54
N LYS A 17 5.56 8.96 -11.00
CA LYS A 17 5.24 10.18 -11.75
C LYS A 17 5.42 11.45 -10.92
N LEU A 18 5.12 11.39 -9.63
CA LEU A 18 5.38 12.49 -8.70
C LEU A 18 6.88 12.77 -8.60
N TRP A 19 7.68 11.76 -8.33
CA TRP A 19 9.14 11.91 -8.19
C TRP A 19 9.84 12.34 -9.48
N LEU A 20 9.38 11.89 -10.64
CA LEU A 20 9.87 12.39 -11.93
C LEU A 20 9.61 13.89 -12.11
N LYS A 21 8.43 14.38 -11.73
CA LYS A 21 8.10 15.81 -11.77
C LYS A 21 8.98 16.64 -10.84
N GLU A 22 9.44 16.05 -9.76
CA GLU A 22 10.37 16.66 -8.79
C GLU A 22 11.84 16.57 -9.26
N GLY A 23 12.09 16.03 -10.45
CA GLY A 23 13.43 15.95 -11.04
C GLY A 23 14.28 14.79 -10.52
N HIS A 24 13.66 13.74 -10.01
CA HIS A 24 14.35 12.57 -9.50
C HIS A 24 14.52 11.49 -10.57
N GLU A 25 15.56 10.67 -10.45
CA GLU A 25 15.76 9.46 -11.25
C GLU A 25 14.94 8.31 -10.63
N VAL A 26 14.07 7.68 -11.42
CA VAL A 26 13.16 6.63 -10.94
C VAL A 26 13.36 5.35 -11.73
N TRP A 27 13.69 4.28 -11.03
CA TRP A 27 13.76 2.90 -11.54
C TRP A 27 12.55 2.12 -11.03
N ALA A 28 11.99 1.24 -11.88
CA ALA A 28 10.80 0.49 -11.49
C ALA A 28 10.75 -0.91 -12.11
N SER A 29 10.33 -1.90 -11.32
CA SER A 29 10.02 -3.23 -11.83
C SER A 29 8.55 -3.37 -12.20
N THR A 30 8.27 -4.08 -13.29
CA THR A 30 6.93 -4.51 -13.70
C THR A 30 6.96 -5.95 -14.18
N THR A 31 5.78 -6.59 -14.36
CA THR A 31 5.68 -7.98 -14.81
C THR A 31 5.12 -8.14 -16.22
N THR A 32 4.68 -7.04 -16.87
CA THR A 32 4.04 -7.08 -18.20
C THR A 32 4.72 -6.12 -19.18
N ASP A 33 4.84 -6.54 -20.44
CA ASP A 33 5.44 -5.74 -21.51
C ASP A 33 4.64 -4.47 -21.81
N GLU A 34 3.30 -4.54 -21.79
CA GLU A 34 2.43 -3.38 -21.97
C GLU A 34 2.78 -2.28 -20.97
N LYS A 35 2.90 -2.66 -19.69
CA LYS A 35 3.23 -1.71 -18.63
C LYS A 35 4.67 -1.23 -18.71
N TYR A 36 5.60 -2.09 -19.12
CA TYR A 36 6.99 -1.72 -19.38
C TYR A 36 7.08 -0.57 -20.39
N HIS A 37 6.44 -0.72 -21.55
CA HIS A 37 6.47 0.33 -22.59
C HIS A 37 5.80 1.63 -22.13
N ARG A 38 4.68 1.54 -21.43
CA ARG A 38 3.96 2.71 -20.92
C ARG A 38 4.76 3.47 -19.86
N LEU A 39 5.32 2.80 -18.89
CA LEU A 39 6.14 3.44 -17.85
C LEU A 39 7.43 4.04 -18.42
N ARG A 40 8.02 3.37 -19.40
CA ARG A 40 9.21 3.87 -20.09
C ARG A 40 8.91 5.14 -20.90
N SER A 41 7.75 5.23 -21.55
CA SER A 41 7.33 6.44 -22.26
C SER A 41 7.06 7.63 -21.32
N ASP A 42 6.76 7.35 -20.04
CA ASP A 42 6.63 8.36 -18.98
C ASP A 42 8.00 8.85 -18.44
N GLY A 43 9.13 8.27 -18.91
CA GLY A 43 10.49 8.65 -18.49
C GLY A 43 11.06 7.84 -17.32
N ILE A 44 10.42 6.75 -16.94
CA ILE A 44 10.89 5.85 -15.88
C ILE A 44 11.90 4.85 -16.48
N PHE A 45 12.99 4.56 -15.77
CA PHE A 45 13.87 3.44 -16.07
C PHE A 45 13.19 2.14 -15.63
N VAL A 46 12.77 1.32 -16.59
CA VAL A 46 11.90 0.17 -16.31
C VAL A 46 12.60 -1.13 -16.65
N PHE A 47 12.45 -2.12 -15.78
CA PHE A 47 12.81 -3.50 -16.06
C PHE A 47 11.66 -4.46 -15.82
N THR A 48 11.55 -5.49 -16.66
CA THR A 48 10.55 -6.54 -16.48
C THR A 48 11.10 -7.61 -15.55
N HIS A 49 10.43 -7.85 -14.42
CA HIS A 49 10.85 -8.87 -13.48
C HIS A 49 9.66 -9.51 -12.76
N ASN A 50 9.69 -10.83 -12.64
CA ASN A 50 8.72 -11.62 -11.91
C ASN A 50 9.39 -12.36 -10.74
N PHE A 51 9.22 -11.82 -9.53
CA PHE A 51 9.78 -12.40 -8.30
C PHE A 51 9.20 -13.77 -7.93
N ASP A 52 8.11 -14.22 -8.55
CA ASP A 52 7.63 -15.60 -8.37
C ASP A 52 8.50 -16.64 -9.13
N LYS A 53 9.33 -16.18 -10.08
CA LYS A 53 10.08 -17.05 -10.99
C LYS A 53 11.58 -17.02 -10.78
N SER A 54 12.15 -15.87 -10.49
CA SER A 54 13.59 -15.67 -10.48
C SER A 54 14.04 -14.53 -9.59
N ALA A 55 15.30 -14.60 -9.14
CA ALA A 55 16.03 -13.50 -8.53
C ALA A 55 17.01 -12.82 -9.52
N THR A 56 17.15 -13.33 -10.74
CA THR A 56 18.08 -12.79 -11.73
C THR A 56 17.66 -11.41 -12.18
N LEU A 57 18.54 -10.45 -12.06
CA LEU A 57 18.32 -9.04 -12.36
C LEU A 57 18.90 -8.65 -13.73
N PRO A 58 18.44 -7.52 -14.29
CA PRO A 58 19.11 -6.93 -15.44
C PRO A 58 20.53 -6.49 -15.07
N ASP A 59 21.48 -6.69 -15.99
CA ASP A 59 22.89 -6.34 -15.79
C ASP A 59 23.11 -4.83 -15.70
N ASP A 60 22.17 -4.02 -16.22
CA ASP A 60 22.20 -2.56 -16.23
C ASP A 60 21.49 -1.90 -15.03
N LEU A 61 20.96 -2.70 -14.07
CA LEU A 61 20.35 -2.17 -12.86
C LEU A 61 21.43 -1.56 -11.95
N PRO A 62 21.34 -0.26 -11.58
CA PRO A 62 22.24 0.32 -10.58
C PRO A 62 22.20 -0.45 -9.27
N LEU A 63 23.33 -0.52 -8.58
CA LEU A 63 23.40 -1.15 -7.25
C LEU A 63 23.29 -0.15 -6.09
N ASP A 64 23.23 1.14 -6.39
CA ASP A 64 23.11 2.23 -5.42
C ASP A 64 21.83 3.02 -5.64
N PHE A 65 21.02 3.14 -4.61
CA PHE A 65 19.80 3.93 -4.57
C PHE A 65 19.73 4.76 -3.29
N ASP A 66 19.17 5.98 -3.37
CA ASP A 66 18.86 6.72 -2.16
C ASP A 66 17.73 6.03 -1.40
N TYR A 67 16.66 5.65 -2.10
CA TYR A 67 15.43 5.13 -1.50
C TYR A 67 14.83 3.99 -2.29
N ILE A 68 14.29 3.00 -1.58
CA ILE A 68 13.64 1.83 -2.17
C ILE A 68 12.21 1.71 -1.66
N LEU A 69 11.23 1.74 -2.56
CA LEU A 69 9.84 1.45 -2.28
C LEU A 69 9.51 0.01 -2.68
N VAL A 70 9.22 -0.85 -1.71
CA VAL A 70 8.74 -2.20 -1.98
C VAL A 70 7.21 -2.19 -1.96
N SER A 71 6.60 -2.32 -3.14
CA SER A 71 5.14 -2.29 -3.36
C SER A 71 4.62 -3.58 -3.98
N ILE A 72 5.34 -4.69 -3.74
CA ILE A 72 4.98 -6.04 -4.20
C ILE A 72 3.90 -6.59 -3.27
N PRO A 73 2.74 -7.03 -3.79
CA PRO A 73 1.63 -7.44 -2.94
C PRO A 73 1.85 -8.81 -2.29
N ALA A 74 1.53 -8.91 -0.99
CA ALA A 74 1.28 -10.18 -0.31
C ALA A 74 -0.20 -10.56 -0.48
N SER A 75 -0.57 -11.00 -1.70
CA SER A 75 -1.96 -11.26 -2.08
C SER A 75 -2.56 -12.45 -1.33
N SER A 76 -3.81 -12.31 -0.88
CA SER A 76 -4.59 -13.43 -0.30
C SER A 76 -4.77 -14.61 -1.27
N LYS A 77 -4.70 -14.35 -2.59
CA LYS A 77 -4.78 -15.36 -3.65
C LYS A 77 -3.53 -16.22 -3.78
N SER A 78 -2.38 -15.77 -3.29
CA SER A 78 -1.13 -16.52 -3.31
C SER A 78 -1.10 -17.52 -2.13
N THR A 79 -0.45 -18.67 -2.31
CA THR A 79 -0.15 -19.59 -1.21
C THR A 79 0.99 -19.04 -0.35
N ILE A 80 1.18 -19.59 0.86
CA ILE A 80 2.33 -19.25 1.73
C ILE A 80 3.64 -19.56 1.01
N GLU A 81 3.72 -20.72 0.36
CA GLU A 81 4.89 -21.14 -0.39
C GLU A 81 5.26 -20.15 -1.52
N GLN A 82 4.26 -19.74 -2.32
CA GLN A 82 4.46 -18.73 -3.37
C GLN A 82 4.95 -17.39 -2.80
N LEU A 83 4.42 -16.96 -1.66
CA LEU A 83 4.86 -15.73 -1.01
C LEU A 83 6.26 -15.86 -0.42
N THR A 84 6.59 -17.02 0.15
CA THR A 84 7.94 -17.31 0.66
C THR A 84 8.97 -17.20 -0.48
N HIS A 85 8.72 -17.83 -1.63
CA HIS A 85 9.59 -17.73 -2.80
C HIS A 85 9.70 -16.29 -3.31
N ARG A 86 8.56 -15.61 -3.47
CA ARG A 86 8.50 -14.22 -3.92
C ARG A 86 9.35 -13.30 -3.07
N PHE A 87 9.11 -13.29 -1.76
CA PHE A 87 9.81 -12.40 -0.84
C PHE A 87 11.26 -12.83 -0.59
N PHE A 88 11.60 -14.11 -0.74
CA PHE A 88 12.97 -14.57 -0.77
C PHE A 88 13.74 -13.96 -1.96
N HIS A 89 13.18 -13.96 -3.18
CA HIS A 89 13.82 -13.34 -4.35
C HIS A 89 13.92 -11.80 -4.18
N VAL A 90 12.90 -11.15 -3.59
CA VAL A 90 13.01 -9.72 -3.25
C VAL A 90 14.15 -9.48 -2.27
N ALA A 91 14.28 -10.32 -1.25
CA ALA A 91 15.36 -10.22 -0.26
C ALA A 91 16.74 -10.46 -0.88
N GLN A 92 16.88 -11.41 -1.81
CA GLN A 92 18.11 -11.61 -2.55
C GLN A 92 18.51 -10.35 -3.32
N LEU A 93 17.57 -9.72 -4.04
CA LEU A 93 17.83 -8.45 -4.69
C LEU A 93 18.26 -7.37 -3.69
N LEU A 94 17.48 -7.14 -2.64
CA LEU A 94 17.77 -6.08 -1.67
C LEU A 94 19.14 -6.25 -0.99
N SER A 95 19.63 -7.49 -0.84
CA SER A 95 20.95 -7.77 -0.26
C SER A 95 22.12 -7.37 -1.17
N THR A 96 21.90 -7.15 -2.46
CA THR A 96 22.93 -6.67 -3.42
C THR A 96 22.97 -5.16 -3.54
N LEU A 97 21.97 -4.45 -2.98
CA LEU A 97 21.80 -3.01 -3.15
C LEU A 97 22.34 -2.22 -1.94
N THR A 98 22.84 -1.02 -2.21
CA THR A 98 23.08 0.00 -1.20
C THR A 98 21.96 1.03 -1.22
N TYR A 99 21.53 1.48 -0.05
CA TYR A 99 20.40 2.42 0.07
C TYR A 99 20.42 3.16 1.40
N THR A 100 19.72 4.29 1.45
CA THR A 100 19.53 5.07 2.69
C THR A 100 18.34 4.55 3.50
N LYS A 101 17.22 4.24 2.83
CA LYS A 101 15.98 3.76 3.51
C LYS A 101 15.13 2.91 2.59
N ILE A 102 14.43 1.93 3.18
CA ILE A 102 13.37 1.14 2.53
C ILE A 102 12.03 1.48 3.15
N ILE A 103 11.00 1.66 2.33
CA ILE A 103 9.60 1.63 2.77
C ILE A 103 8.92 0.44 2.08
N PHE A 104 8.30 -0.43 2.90
CA PHE A 104 7.50 -1.56 2.43
C PHE A 104 6.01 -1.27 2.61
N LEU A 105 5.23 -1.37 1.54
CA LEU A 105 3.79 -1.21 1.57
C LEU A 105 3.10 -2.52 1.91
N SER A 106 2.62 -2.61 3.13
CA SER A 106 1.78 -3.68 3.66
C SER A 106 0.31 -3.24 3.72
N SER A 107 -0.52 -3.93 4.47
CA SER A 107 -1.96 -3.66 4.56
C SER A 107 -2.48 -3.78 5.99
N THR A 108 -3.45 -2.93 6.36
CA THR A 108 -4.25 -3.07 7.59
C THR A 108 -5.12 -4.34 7.61
N GLY A 109 -5.19 -5.06 6.49
CA GLY A 109 -5.75 -6.41 6.42
C GLY A 109 -4.95 -7.46 7.19
N ILE A 110 -3.78 -7.10 7.74
CA ILE A 110 -3.01 -7.96 8.65
C ILE A 110 -3.71 -8.16 10.00
N TYR A 111 -4.53 -7.22 10.42
CA TYR A 111 -5.24 -7.28 11.69
C TYR A 111 -6.49 -8.15 11.61
N PRO A 112 -6.83 -8.90 12.67
CA PRO A 112 -8.05 -9.69 12.70
C PRO A 112 -9.31 -8.83 12.56
N ASP A 113 -10.40 -9.45 12.14
CA ASP A 113 -11.70 -8.83 11.97
C ASP A 113 -12.48 -8.84 13.29
N VAL A 114 -12.19 -7.83 14.12
CA VAL A 114 -12.76 -7.67 15.48
C VAL A 114 -13.27 -6.25 15.69
N SER A 115 -14.17 -6.07 16.65
CA SER A 115 -14.64 -4.74 17.06
C SER A 115 -13.69 -4.17 18.10
N ASN A 116 -12.72 -3.37 17.64
CA ASN A 116 -11.72 -2.74 18.51
C ASN A 116 -11.09 -1.52 17.82
N GLU A 117 -10.51 -0.61 18.62
CA GLU A 117 -9.53 0.36 18.13
C GLU A 117 -8.15 -0.33 18.03
N ILE A 118 -7.48 -0.14 16.91
CA ILE A 118 -6.26 -0.87 16.57
C ILE A 118 -5.11 0.10 16.32
N MET A 119 -4.09 -0.03 17.14
CA MET A 119 -2.75 0.53 16.95
C MET A 119 -1.83 -0.55 16.38
N GLU A 120 -0.60 -0.18 16.03
CA GLU A 120 0.37 -1.10 15.40
C GLU A 120 0.77 -2.27 16.29
N ASP A 121 0.65 -2.12 17.61
CA ASP A 121 1.01 -3.09 18.66
C ASP A 121 -0.18 -3.66 19.43
N THR A 122 -1.40 -3.46 18.95
CA THR A 122 -2.62 -3.97 19.62
C THR A 122 -2.66 -5.50 19.68
N PHE A 123 -2.08 -6.18 18.69
CA PHE A 123 -2.11 -7.64 18.58
C PHE A 123 -0.70 -8.23 18.62
N ALA A 124 -0.58 -9.39 19.25
CA ALA A 124 0.62 -10.22 19.17
C ALA A 124 0.79 -10.82 17.77
N GLU A 125 2.00 -11.19 17.39
CA GLU A 125 2.30 -11.69 16.04
C GLU A 125 1.47 -12.90 15.62
N ASN A 126 1.17 -13.79 16.56
CA ASN A 126 0.36 -15.01 16.32
C ASN A 126 -1.13 -14.73 16.08
N GLU A 127 -1.59 -13.50 16.31
CA GLU A 127 -2.95 -13.06 16.02
C GLU A 127 -3.04 -12.36 14.66
N LEU A 128 -1.89 -12.02 14.04
CA LEU A 128 -1.81 -11.33 12.77
C LEU A 128 -1.96 -12.31 11.59
N GLN A 129 -2.44 -11.79 10.46
CA GLN A 129 -2.60 -12.57 9.24
C GLN A 129 -1.23 -13.02 8.70
N GLU A 130 -1.03 -14.34 8.67
CA GLU A 130 0.25 -15.00 8.43
C GLU A 130 0.96 -14.57 7.14
N LYS A 131 0.24 -14.44 6.03
CA LYS A 131 0.80 -14.08 4.71
C LYS A 131 1.40 -12.68 4.68
N LEU A 132 0.72 -11.73 5.31
CA LEU A 132 1.20 -10.35 5.41
C LEU A 132 2.36 -10.27 6.40
N LEU A 133 2.25 -10.96 7.53
CA LEU A 133 3.31 -11.01 8.54
C LEU A 133 4.60 -11.63 7.98
N LEU A 134 4.50 -12.69 7.17
CA LEU A 134 5.65 -13.29 6.49
C LEU A 134 6.38 -12.25 5.63
N ALA A 135 5.66 -11.50 4.81
CA ALA A 135 6.24 -10.46 3.97
C ALA A 135 6.89 -9.34 4.80
N GLU A 136 6.21 -8.86 5.85
CA GLU A 136 6.74 -7.85 6.77
C GLU A 136 8.02 -8.33 7.46
N LYS A 137 8.06 -9.59 7.92
CA LYS A 137 9.24 -10.17 8.56
C LYS A 137 10.43 -10.31 7.61
N VAL A 138 10.20 -10.72 6.36
CA VAL A 138 11.28 -10.88 5.38
C VAL A 138 11.89 -9.52 5.02
N ILE A 139 11.05 -8.52 4.70
CA ILE A 139 11.54 -7.20 4.30
C ILE A 139 12.03 -6.38 5.51
N GLY A 140 11.39 -6.52 6.66
CA GLY A 140 11.78 -5.82 7.90
C GLY A 140 13.16 -6.21 8.46
N ARG A 141 13.79 -7.28 7.96
CA ARG A 141 15.17 -7.66 8.34
C ARG A 141 16.23 -6.70 7.79
N PHE A 142 15.91 -5.96 6.75
CA PHE A 142 16.85 -5.03 6.14
C PHE A 142 16.96 -3.75 6.98
N PRO A 143 18.18 -3.23 7.18
CA PRO A 143 18.40 -2.03 7.99
C PRO A 143 17.59 -0.84 7.44
N ARG A 144 17.11 0.03 8.33
CA ARG A 144 16.37 1.26 7.97
C ARG A 144 15.13 1.00 7.11
N THR A 145 14.48 -0.14 7.36
CA THR A 145 13.21 -0.50 6.73
C THR A 145 12.04 -0.09 7.62
N HIS A 146 11.04 0.55 7.00
CA HIS A 146 9.78 0.89 7.66
C HIS A 146 8.62 0.27 6.90
N VAL A 147 7.68 -0.33 7.63
CA VAL A 147 6.48 -0.97 7.09
C VAL A 147 5.31 0.01 7.19
N PHE A 148 4.68 0.32 6.06
CA PHE A 148 3.48 1.14 5.99
C PHE A 148 2.27 0.23 5.72
N ARG A 149 1.43 -0.02 6.74
CA ARG A 149 0.20 -0.80 6.65
C ARG A 149 -0.91 0.09 6.12
N LEU A 150 -1.14 0.04 4.81
CA LEU A 150 -2.14 0.87 4.12
C LEU A 150 -3.56 0.39 4.41
N GLY A 151 -4.47 1.32 4.65
CA GLY A 151 -5.90 1.08 4.61
C GLY A 151 -6.43 0.77 3.21
N GLY A 152 -7.73 0.64 3.07
CA GLY A 152 -8.38 0.53 1.76
C GLY A 152 -8.06 1.74 0.88
N LEU A 153 -7.54 1.48 -0.33
CA LEU A 153 -7.09 2.54 -1.22
C LEU A 153 -8.23 3.12 -2.05
N PHE A 154 -8.36 4.44 -2.09
CA PHE A 154 -9.31 5.15 -2.95
C PHE A 154 -8.67 6.35 -3.66
N GLY A 155 -9.39 6.94 -4.62
CA GLY A 155 -8.94 8.05 -5.45
C GLY A 155 -8.75 7.65 -6.92
N LEU A 156 -8.66 8.63 -7.83
CA LEU A 156 -8.65 8.44 -9.28
C LEU A 156 -9.77 7.51 -9.75
N ASN A 157 -9.42 6.37 -10.34
CA ASN A 157 -10.36 5.37 -10.85
C ASN A 157 -10.77 4.29 -9.82
N ARG A 158 -10.25 4.36 -8.58
CA ARG A 158 -10.67 3.49 -7.47
C ARG A 158 -11.80 4.16 -6.69
N ILE A 159 -13.01 3.99 -7.18
CA ILE A 159 -14.25 4.51 -6.60
C ILE A 159 -14.94 3.38 -5.85
N PHE A 160 -15.27 3.62 -4.58
CA PHE A 160 -15.75 2.55 -3.70
C PHE A 160 -17.07 1.94 -4.17
N ALA A 161 -18.04 2.77 -4.56
CA ALA A 161 -19.35 2.31 -5.04
C ALA A 161 -19.27 1.32 -6.22
N LYS A 162 -18.29 1.48 -7.11
CA LYS A 162 -18.07 0.59 -8.27
C LYS A 162 -17.95 -0.88 -7.89
N TYR A 163 -17.41 -1.19 -6.71
CA TYR A 163 -17.20 -2.56 -6.25
C TYR A 163 -18.47 -3.21 -5.70
N PHE A 164 -19.48 -2.40 -5.37
CA PHE A 164 -20.73 -2.82 -4.74
C PHE A 164 -21.95 -2.66 -5.64
N ALA A 165 -21.83 -2.02 -6.78
CA ALA A 165 -22.93 -1.82 -7.73
C ALA A 165 -23.65 -3.15 -8.02
N ASN A 166 -24.98 -3.17 -7.79
CA ASN A 166 -25.86 -4.32 -8.00
C ASN A 166 -25.54 -5.58 -7.16
N LYS A 167 -24.71 -5.47 -6.10
CA LYS A 167 -24.37 -6.57 -5.20
C LYS A 167 -25.00 -6.38 -3.83
N ILE A 168 -25.01 -7.43 -3.01
CA ILE A 168 -25.40 -7.34 -1.61
C ILE A 168 -24.16 -6.90 -0.79
N CYS A 169 -24.30 -5.82 -0.01
CA CYS A 169 -23.31 -5.40 0.97
C CYS A 169 -23.75 -5.84 2.37
N THR A 170 -23.05 -6.78 2.99
CA THR A 170 -23.35 -7.32 4.33
C THR A 170 -22.56 -6.61 5.44
N THR A 171 -21.74 -5.63 5.09
CA THR A 171 -20.85 -4.90 6.01
C THR A 171 -21.10 -3.39 5.99
N GLY A 172 -22.37 -2.98 5.83
CA GLY A 172 -22.76 -1.57 5.67
C GLY A 172 -22.34 -0.68 6.84
N GLY A 173 -22.58 -1.12 8.07
CA GLY A 173 -22.22 -0.39 9.29
C GLY A 173 -20.75 -0.46 9.70
N GLN A 174 -19.91 -1.20 8.96
CA GLN A 174 -18.49 -1.31 9.28
C GLN A 174 -17.74 -0.02 8.98
N PRO A 175 -16.87 0.48 9.91
CA PRO A 175 -16.03 1.65 9.67
C PRO A 175 -15.10 1.47 8.47
N ALA A 176 -15.03 2.47 7.60
CA ALA A 176 -14.16 2.47 6.44
C ALA A 176 -12.75 2.93 6.82
N ASN A 177 -11.82 1.98 7.00
CA ASN A 177 -10.40 2.26 7.23
C ASN A 177 -9.70 2.47 5.89
N PHE A 178 -9.80 3.66 5.33
CA PHE A 178 -9.32 3.98 3.98
C PHE A 178 -8.24 5.07 3.99
N ILE A 179 -7.56 5.19 2.86
CA ILE A 179 -6.55 6.23 2.60
C ILE A 179 -6.58 6.64 1.13
N HIS A 180 -6.53 7.95 0.88
CA HIS A 180 -6.50 8.48 -0.49
C HIS A 180 -5.10 8.34 -1.11
N LEU A 181 -5.06 8.07 -2.42
CA LEU A 181 -3.81 7.87 -3.17
C LEU A 181 -2.81 9.03 -3.03
N GLU A 182 -3.29 10.27 -3.07
CA GLU A 182 -2.43 11.44 -2.94
C GLU A 182 -1.82 11.55 -1.54
N ASP A 183 -2.58 11.22 -0.48
CA ASP A 183 -2.03 11.17 0.88
C ASP A 183 -1.00 10.04 1.00
N VAL A 184 -1.26 8.87 0.42
CA VAL A 184 -0.28 7.77 0.37
C VAL A 184 1.02 8.22 -0.29
N ALA A 185 0.96 8.90 -1.44
CA ALA A 185 2.14 9.36 -2.15
C ALA A 185 2.93 10.40 -1.35
N SER A 186 2.24 11.38 -0.74
CA SER A 186 2.86 12.39 0.13
C SER A 186 3.51 11.76 1.37
N ILE A 187 2.82 10.81 2.01
CA ILE A 187 3.31 10.08 3.19
C ILE A 187 4.55 9.25 2.85
N ILE A 188 4.58 8.57 1.70
CA ILE A 188 5.75 7.81 1.24
C ILE A 188 6.94 8.78 1.02
N SER A 189 6.73 9.88 0.30
CA SER A 189 7.80 10.85 0.02
C SER A 189 8.36 11.48 1.31
N LEU A 190 7.50 11.90 2.23
CA LEU A 190 7.91 12.41 3.54
C LEU A 190 8.60 11.33 4.39
N GLY A 191 8.08 10.10 4.39
CA GLY A 191 8.63 8.98 5.14
C GLY A 191 10.06 8.64 4.73
N PHE A 192 10.44 8.89 3.46
CA PHE A 192 11.82 8.69 3.01
C PHE A 192 12.78 9.73 3.58
N VAL A 193 12.38 10.99 3.63
CA VAL A 193 13.28 12.10 4.01
C VAL A 193 13.21 12.46 5.50
N THR A 194 12.17 12.03 6.21
CA THR A 194 11.99 12.29 7.65
C THR A 194 12.52 11.14 8.49
N PRO A 195 13.20 11.38 9.63
CA PRO A 195 13.48 10.34 10.60
C PRO A 195 12.19 9.69 11.10
N LEU A 196 12.11 8.37 11.04
CA LEU A 196 10.98 7.58 11.51
C LEU A 196 11.39 6.80 12.76
N THR A 197 10.60 6.90 13.83
CA THR A 197 10.90 6.31 15.14
C THR A 197 10.56 4.81 15.20
N TYR A 198 9.48 4.41 14.53
CA TYR A 198 8.95 3.05 14.62
C TYR A 198 9.23 2.24 13.35
N ALA A 199 9.32 0.92 13.50
CA ALA A 199 9.45 0.02 12.35
C ALA A 199 8.15 -0.10 11.54
N THR A 200 6.99 0.12 12.17
CA THR A 200 5.68 -0.08 11.53
C THR A 200 4.74 1.09 11.79
N TYR A 201 4.00 1.49 10.77
CA TYR A 201 3.02 2.57 10.78
C TYR A 201 1.72 2.15 10.09
N ASN A 202 0.59 2.43 10.74
CA ASN A 202 -0.70 2.39 10.09
C ASN A 202 -0.90 3.65 9.24
N VAL A 203 -1.40 3.47 8.02
CA VAL A 203 -1.61 4.56 7.06
C VAL A 203 -3.08 4.55 6.64
N VAL A 204 -3.89 5.26 7.42
CA VAL A 204 -5.33 5.43 7.23
C VAL A 204 -5.72 6.87 7.49
N CYS A 205 -6.75 7.38 6.81
CA CYS A 205 -7.28 8.72 7.12
C CYS A 205 -7.94 8.73 8.52
N PRO A 206 -8.01 9.91 9.19
CA PRO A 206 -8.43 9.98 10.60
C PRO A 206 -9.92 9.73 10.85
N LEU A 207 -10.78 9.93 9.85
CA LEU A 207 -12.22 9.73 9.98
C LEU A 207 -12.66 8.42 9.30
N HIS A 208 -13.55 7.70 9.98
CA HIS A 208 -13.98 6.36 9.59
C HIS A 208 -15.51 6.30 9.44
N PRO A 209 -16.11 6.95 8.42
CA PRO A 209 -17.55 6.82 8.16
C PRO A 209 -17.90 5.35 7.90
N SER A 210 -19.19 5.01 7.98
CA SER A 210 -19.63 3.67 7.65
C SER A 210 -19.38 3.36 6.16
N LYS A 211 -19.17 2.09 5.84
CA LYS A 211 -19.07 1.68 4.43
C LYS A 211 -20.31 2.07 3.64
N LYS A 212 -21.51 2.01 4.26
CA LYS A 212 -22.77 2.47 3.66
C LYS A 212 -22.66 3.92 3.22
N ASP A 213 -22.23 4.81 4.12
CA ASP A 213 -22.13 6.24 3.79
C ASP A 213 -21.17 6.48 2.61
N VAL A 214 -20.02 5.79 2.61
CA VAL A 214 -19.04 5.90 1.51
C VAL A 214 -19.59 5.34 0.19
N ILE A 215 -20.33 4.22 0.22
CA ILE A 215 -20.98 3.64 -0.97
C ILE A 215 -21.98 4.64 -1.53
N GLU A 216 -22.92 5.11 -0.70
CA GLU A 216 -23.98 6.02 -1.12
C GLU A 216 -23.44 7.35 -1.66
N ALA A 217 -22.49 7.97 -0.94
CA ALA A 217 -21.87 9.22 -1.36
C ALA A 217 -21.09 9.06 -2.68
N SER A 218 -20.29 8.00 -2.82
CA SER A 218 -19.51 7.77 -4.05
C SER A 218 -20.39 7.34 -5.23
N ALA A 219 -21.45 6.57 -4.99
CA ALA A 219 -22.45 6.22 -6.02
C ALA A 219 -23.12 7.48 -6.56
N LYS A 220 -23.61 8.36 -5.67
CA LYS A 220 -24.24 9.64 -6.05
C LYS A 220 -23.28 10.54 -6.84
N LYS A 221 -22.03 10.68 -6.38
CA LYS A 221 -21.06 11.56 -7.03
C LYS A 221 -20.64 11.10 -8.42
N TYR A 222 -20.43 9.80 -8.60
CA TYR A 222 -19.84 9.24 -9.81
C TYR A 222 -20.84 8.50 -10.71
N GLY A 223 -22.12 8.47 -10.36
CA GLY A 223 -23.17 7.88 -11.19
C GLY A 223 -23.13 6.35 -11.23
N PHE A 224 -22.75 5.69 -10.15
CA PHE A 224 -22.81 4.22 -10.05
C PHE A 224 -24.14 3.79 -9.44
N ASP A 225 -24.60 2.60 -9.84
CA ASP A 225 -25.74 1.95 -9.21
C ASP A 225 -25.42 1.63 -7.73
N LEU A 226 -26.45 1.73 -6.89
CA LEU A 226 -26.37 1.29 -5.51
C LEU A 226 -26.31 -0.25 -5.41
N PRO A 227 -25.84 -0.79 -4.28
CA PRO A 227 -26.03 -2.20 -3.96
C PRO A 227 -27.51 -2.60 -4.02
N SER A 228 -27.81 -3.83 -4.42
CA SER A 228 -29.19 -4.36 -4.39
C SER A 228 -29.75 -4.46 -2.97
N ALA A 229 -28.88 -4.61 -1.97
CA ALA A 229 -29.20 -4.51 -0.55
C ALA A 229 -27.95 -4.08 0.26
N ILE A 230 -28.17 -3.32 1.34
CA ILE A 230 -27.13 -3.01 2.34
C ILE A 230 -27.67 -3.45 3.70
N ASN A 231 -26.91 -4.27 4.43
CA ASN A 231 -27.20 -4.68 5.80
C ASN A 231 -25.92 -4.82 6.62
N ASP A 232 -26.03 -5.12 7.90
CA ASP A 232 -24.93 -5.16 8.85
C ASP A 232 -24.64 -6.57 9.39
N SER A 233 -25.15 -7.61 8.72
CA SER A 233 -25.09 -9.00 9.19
C SER A 233 -23.66 -9.52 9.40
N ALA A 234 -22.68 -8.95 8.70
CA ALA A 234 -21.26 -9.27 8.84
C ALA A 234 -20.41 -8.06 9.29
N SER A 235 -21.05 -6.99 9.82
CA SER A 235 -20.34 -5.80 10.28
C SER A 235 -19.65 -6.03 11.63
N PHE A 236 -18.45 -5.44 11.76
CA PHE A 236 -17.71 -5.32 13.02
C PHE A 236 -17.09 -3.92 13.10
N GLN A 237 -16.85 -3.43 14.32
CA GLN A 237 -16.42 -2.04 14.57
C GLN A 237 -14.89 -1.94 14.69
N LYS A 238 -14.18 -2.25 13.60
CA LYS A 238 -12.70 -2.16 13.49
C LYS A 238 -12.30 -0.76 13.11
N ILE A 239 -11.58 -0.05 13.99
CA ILE A 239 -11.07 1.29 13.75
C ILE A 239 -9.54 1.26 13.85
N VAL A 240 -8.86 1.43 12.75
CA VAL A 240 -7.38 1.47 12.71
C VAL A 240 -6.92 2.91 12.87
N ARG A 241 -6.02 3.15 13.81
CA ARG A 241 -5.46 4.48 14.10
C ARG A 241 -4.10 4.67 13.47
N SER A 242 -3.83 5.87 12.96
CA SER A 242 -2.55 6.28 12.35
C SER A 242 -1.78 7.30 13.21
N ALA A 243 -1.93 7.23 14.53
CA ALA A 243 -1.36 8.22 15.46
C ALA A 243 0.18 8.29 15.38
N ARG A 244 0.87 7.14 15.28
CA ARG A 244 2.34 7.09 15.13
C ARG A 244 2.79 7.86 13.89
N LEU A 245 2.13 7.61 12.76
CA LEU A 245 2.44 8.28 11.50
C LEU A 245 2.26 9.80 11.60
N GLN A 246 1.13 10.24 12.15
CA GLN A 246 0.82 11.67 12.29
C GLN A 246 1.85 12.38 13.16
N ASN A 247 2.26 11.76 14.27
CA ASN A 247 3.24 12.34 15.19
C ASN A 247 4.63 12.43 14.56
N ASP A 248 5.15 11.35 13.96
CA ASP A 248 6.50 11.33 13.41
C ASP A 248 6.64 12.22 12.18
N LEU A 249 5.64 12.24 11.30
CA LEU A 249 5.68 13.03 10.07
C LEU A 249 5.08 14.44 10.25
N ASN A 250 4.46 14.76 11.39
CA ASN A 250 3.62 15.96 11.56
C ASN A 250 2.66 16.15 10.36
N TYR A 251 2.06 15.03 9.92
CA TYR A 251 1.32 14.98 8.68
C TYR A 251 -0.13 15.44 8.85
N THR A 252 -0.54 16.38 8.02
CA THR A 252 -1.94 16.79 7.89
C THR A 252 -2.54 16.17 6.63
N PHE A 253 -3.53 15.30 6.81
CA PHE A 253 -4.21 14.64 5.69
C PHE A 253 -4.94 15.65 4.81
N LYS A 254 -4.74 15.55 3.50
CA LYS A 254 -5.51 16.28 2.50
C LYS A 254 -6.95 15.77 2.45
N TYR A 255 -7.10 14.45 2.50
CA TYR A 255 -8.39 13.76 2.55
C TYR A 255 -8.57 13.13 3.93
N LYS A 256 -9.27 13.83 4.83
CA LYS A 256 -9.45 13.39 6.22
C LYS A 256 -10.45 12.26 6.35
N SER A 257 -11.31 12.09 5.36
CA SER A 257 -12.37 11.08 5.32
C SER A 257 -12.43 10.39 3.96
N PRO A 258 -12.87 9.13 3.89
CA PRO A 258 -13.27 8.51 2.63
C PRO A 258 -14.43 9.22 1.91
N LEU A 259 -15.05 10.20 2.52
CA LEU A 259 -16.09 11.05 1.91
C LEU A 259 -15.53 12.31 1.23
N ASP A 260 -14.24 12.61 1.43
CA ASP A 260 -13.58 13.82 0.89
C ASP A 260 -13.01 13.59 -0.54
N PHE A 261 -13.65 12.79 -1.36
CA PHE A 261 -13.19 12.44 -2.73
C PHE A 261 -13.69 13.39 -3.82
#